data_fc7b33c8b9906765837c8a46ed843180
#
_entry.id   fc7b33c8b9906765837c8a46ed843180
#
_cell.length_a   1.000
_cell.length_b   1.000
_cell.length_c   1.000
_cell.angle_alpha   90.00
_cell.angle_beta   90.00
_cell.angle_gamma   90.00
#
_symmetry.space_group_name_H-M   'P 1'
#
loop_
_entity.id
_entity.type
_entity.pdbx_description
1 polymer ?
#
loop_
_entity_poly.entity_id
_entity_poly.type
_entity_poly.pdbx_seq_one_letter_code
_entity_poly.pdbx_strand_id
1 'polypeptide(L)'
;SKYQQIIHVLKKAIQDGELETGQKIPSVRQLASQFSCSKDTVQRALLDLTYQHFLYAKPQSGYYVLEQAPNRHEDLPLKLEKDRNQAFEDFRTCINETLIGRENYLFNNFSDQAGLLEVRQSIQGLLKEEGIYTTADQIVLTAGTQQALNILSQIDFPNKKSQILIEQPTYHRMNQLLDSQQLAYRTIQRNLTGIDLEELEEIFKSGHIKFFYTIPRFHYPLGHSYSTKQKEAILQLADQYDVYLVEDDYLGDLDSSNAPSFHYLDQKDRVIYIKSFSTNLFSALLITSMILPQNLLKPVLTYKTILDYDSNLIMQKALSLYIDNGMYLTNKKRLLARKKEEEANLKTLMTQSPLLPHLTLTHDGILLDLHQVKSLAALKHSGLPLDFFEAAYITSCPYQLAKIKSADVANVLPKLTPFFE
;
A
#
# COMPACT_ATOMS: atom_id res chain seq x y z
N SER A 1 23.10 38.25 17.40
CA SER A 1 22.44 38.80 18.62
C SER A 1 22.52 37.77 19.75
N LYS A 2 22.43 38.18 21.01
CA LYS A 2 22.41 37.26 22.18
C LYS A 2 21.29 36.23 22.07
N TYR A 3 20.15 36.61 21.53
CA TYR A 3 19.01 35.77 21.22
C TYR A 3 19.42 34.57 20.29
N GLN A 4 20.06 34.87 19.16
CA GLN A 4 20.51 33.84 18.21
C GLN A 4 21.61 32.94 18.81
N GLN A 5 22.47 33.49 19.65
CA GLN A 5 23.54 32.77 20.33
C GLN A 5 22.95 31.70 21.30
N ILE A 6 21.91 32.08 22.06
CA ILE A 6 21.20 31.16 22.97
C ILE A 6 20.58 30.00 22.18
N ILE A 7 19.85 30.30 21.09
CA ILE A 7 19.22 29.31 20.24
C ILE A 7 20.27 28.35 19.67
N HIS A 8 21.35 28.87 19.12
CA HIS A 8 22.40 28.07 18.51
C HIS A 8 23.07 27.12 19.51
N VAL A 9 23.43 27.65 20.70
CA VAL A 9 24.11 26.86 21.74
C VAL A 9 23.20 25.74 22.27
N LEU A 10 21.93 26.04 22.56
CA LEU A 10 20.98 25.02 23.05
C LEU A 10 20.66 23.98 21.99
N LYS A 11 20.46 24.38 20.74
CA LYS A 11 20.26 23.42 19.63
C LYS A 11 21.44 22.48 19.48
N LYS A 12 22.66 23.02 19.49
CA LYS A 12 23.87 22.24 19.37
C LYS A 12 24.01 21.26 20.54
N ALA A 13 23.81 21.70 21.77
CA ALA A 13 23.86 20.83 22.94
C ALA A 13 22.84 19.68 22.90
N ILE A 14 21.64 19.92 22.34
CA ILE A 14 20.63 18.88 22.13
C ILE A 14 21.05 17.92 21.02
N GLN A 15 21.56 18.42 19.89
CA GLN A 15 21.98 17.61 18.74
C GLN A 15 23.21 16.78 19.04
N ASP A 16 24.16 17.32 19.83
CA ASP A 16 25.39 16.61 20.24
C ASP A 16 25.15 15.64 21.41
N GLY A 17 23.92 15.58 21.97
CA GLY A 17 23.56 14.68 23.06
C GLY A 17 24.03 15.17 24.45
N GLU A 18 24.54 16.38 24.57
CA GLU A 18 24.92 16.99 25.85
C GLU A 18 23.70 17.29 26.74
N LEU A 19 22.53 17.53 26.10
CA LEU A 19 21.23 17.64 26.73
C LEU A 19 20.34 16.50 26.24
N GLU A 20 20.03 15.59 27.15
CA GLU A 20 19.24 14.39 26.83
C GLU A 20 17.73 14.68 26.74
N THR A 21 16.99 13.87 25.98
CA THR A 21 15.53 13.91 25.91
C THR A 21 14.90 13.81 27.30
N GLY A 22 13.95 14.70 27.58
CA GLY A 22 13.30 14.80 28.88
C GLY A 22 14.12 15.50 29.97
N GLN A 23 15.37 15.87 29.68
CA GLN A 23 16.20 16.61 30.61
C GLN A 23 15.71 18.07 30.74
N LYS A 24 15.72 18.56 32.00
CA LYS A 24 15.40 19.96 32.28
C LYS A 24 16.59 20.85 31.91
N ILE A 25 16.33 21.88 31.10
CA ILE A 25 17.37 22.87 30.77
C ILE A 25 17.55 23.87 31.92
N PRO A 26 18.70 24.60 31.96
CA PRO A 26 18.93 25.64 32.96
C PRO A 26 17.79 26.67 32.98
N SER A 27 17.51 27.22 34.15
CA SER A 27 16.42 28.19 34.33
C SER A 27 16.68 29.48 33.54
N VAL A 28 15.62 30.24 33.26
CA VAL A 28 15.68 31.55 32.58
C VAL A 28 16.70 32.49 33.30
N ARG A 29 16.77 32.44 34.64
CA ARG A 29 17.74 33.25 35.42
C ARG A 29 19.19 32.78 35.19
N GLN A 30 19.45 31.49 35.17
CA GLN A 30 20.77 30.94 34.92
C GLN A 30 21.23 31.25 33.49
N LEU A 31 20.37 31.04 32.49
CA LEU A 31 20.69 31.37 31.10
C LEU A 31 20.91 32.89 30.91
N ALA A 32 20.10 33.75 31.55
CA ALA A 32 20.29 35.19 31.48
C ALA A 32 21.64 35.61 32.04
N SER A 33 22.07 35.02 33.15
CA SER A 33 23.41 35.22 33.75
C SER A 33 24.51 34.68 32.83
N GLN A 34 24.38 33.47 32.33
CA GLN A 34 25.37 32.80 31.47
C GLN A 34 25.63 33.56 30.16
N PHE A 35 24.59 34.05 29.54
CA PHE A 35 24.69 34.83 28.28
C PHE A 35 24.78 36.35 28.44
N SER A 36 24.81 36.85 29.68
CA SER A 36 24.85 38.28 29.99
C SER A 36 23.79 39.06 29.22
N CYS A 37 22.51 38.64 29.34
CA CYS A 37 21.37 39.27 28.68
C CYS A 37 20.14 39.34 29.58
N SER A 38 19.10 40.03 29.11
CA SER A 38 17.83 40.16 29.86
C SER A 38 17.07 38.81 29.90
N LYS A 39 16.26 38.63 30.94
CA LYS A 39 15.36 37.48 31.06
C LYS A 39 14.39 37.37 29.87
N ASP A 40 13.93 38.53 29.36
CA ASP A 40 13.00 38.57 28.21
C ASP A 40 13.67 38.03 26.94
N THR A 41 14.98 38.33 26.73
CA THR A 41 15.75 37.79 25.61
C THR A 41 15.82 36.26 25.69
N VAL A 42 16.06 35.72 26.89
CA VAL A 42 16.07 34.26 27.12
C VAL A 42 14.68 33.65 26.90
N GLN A 43 13.64 34.25 27.46
CA GLN A 43 12.27 33.72 27.31
C GLN A 43 11.85 33.68 25.83
N ARG A 44 12.16 34.71 25.05
CA ARG A 44 11.89 34.72 23.61
C ARG A 44 12.67 33.62 22.88
N ALA A 45 13.92 33.35 23.23
CA ALA A 45 14.72 32.29 22.65
C ALA A 45 14.17 30.91 23.01
N LEU A 46 13.75 30.69 24.26
CA LEU A 46 13.13 29.43 24.69
C LEU A 46 11.77 29.21 24.07
N LEU A 47 10.97 30.26 23.92
CA LEU A 47 9.68 30.20 23.22
C LEU A 47 9.89 29.79 21.76
N ASP A 48 10.87 30.39 21.08
CA ASP A 48 11.21 30.04 19.68
C ASP A 48 11.70 28.57 19.56
N LEU A 49 12.52 28.10 20.48
CA LEU A 49 12.93 26.68 20.55
C LEU A 49 11.74 25.75 20.82
N THR A 50 10.72 26.21 21.52
CA THR A 50 9.47 25.47 21.73
C THR A 50 8.66 25.38 20.44
N TYR A 51 8.52 26.48 19.71
CA TYR A 51 7.87 26.51 18.38
C TYR A 51 8.61 25.67 17.34
N GLN A 52 9.93 25.55 17.47
CA GLN A 52 10.76 24.74 16.60
C GLN A 52 10.85 23.26 17.08
N HIS A 53 10.05 22.87 18.08
CA HIS A 53 9.98 21.51 18.64
C HIS A 53 11.29 20.95 19.23
N PHE A 54 12.17 21.83 19.73
CA PHE A 54 13.36 21.42 20.49
C PHE A 54 13.08 21.28 21.99
N LEU A 55 12.17 22.11 22.51
CA LEU A 55 11.81 22.17 23.92
C LEU A 55 10.28 22.06 24.12
N TYR A 56 9.89 21.65 25.32
CA TYR A 56 8.52 21.82 25.80
C TYR A 56 8.50 22.42 27.20
N ALA A 57 7.47 23.20 27.49
CA ALA A 57 7.32 23.85 28.79
C ALA A 57 6.41 23.01 29.71
N LYS A 58 6.85 22.81 30.98
CA LYS A 58 5.97 22.32 32.05
C LYS A 58 5.57 23.50 32.95
N PRO A 59 4.26 23.73 33.14
CA PRO A 59 3.79 24.81 34.03
C PRO A 59 4.46 24.75 35.39
N GLN A 60 4.93 25.89 35.89
CA GLN A 60 5.63 26.06 37.18
C GLN A 60 6.93 25.27 37.34
N SER A 61 7.37 24.52 36.34
CA SER A 61 8.60 23.69 36.43
C SER A 61 9.72 24.20 35.50
N GLY A 62 9.42 24.70 34.31
CA GLY A 62 10.41 25.22 33.36
C GLY A 62 10.38 24.48 32.02
N TYR A 63 11.50 24.52 31.29
CA TYR A 63 11.63 23.94 29.95
C TYR A 63 12.42 22.66 29.98
N TYR A 64 12.04 21.72 29.11
CA TYR A 64 12.61 20.38 28.99
C TYR A 64 12.90 20.07 27.53
N VAL A 65 13.90 19.26 27.28
CA VAL A 65 14.25 18.80 25.94
C VAL A 65 13.17 17.87 25.40
N LEU A 66 12.62 18.24 24.24
CA LEU A 66 11.68 17.38 23.51
C LEU A 66 12.45 16.27 22.81
N GLU A 67 11.84 15.08 22.72
CA GLU A 67 12.38 14.01 21.91
C GLU A 67 12.52 14.49 20.46
N GLN A 68 13.77 14.57 20.01
CA GLN A 68 14.03 14.82 18.60
C GLN A 68 13.72 13.54 17.85
N ALA A 69 12.77 13.57 16.95
CA ALA A 69 12.59 12.48 16.02
C ALA A 69 13.95 12.20 15.37
N PRO A 70 14.46 10.95 15.40
CA PRO A 70 15.72 10.66 14.74
C PRO A 70 15.62 11.19 13.31
N ASN A 71 16.67 11.88 12.87
CA ASN A 71 16.80 12.34 11.48
C ASN A 71 16.76 11.09 10.58
N ARG A 72 15.58 10.62 10.25
CA ARG A 72 15.35 9.50 9.31
C ARG A 72 15.64 9.90 7.86
N HIS A 73 16.32 11.00 7.65
CA HIS A 73 16.69 11.47 6.32
C HIS A 73 17.94 10.80 5.74
N GLU A 74 18.64 9.95 6.49
CA GLU A 74 19.92 9.38 6.03
C GLU A 74 19.82 8.00 5.38
N ASP A 75 18.70 7.26 5.46
CA ASP A 75 18.66 5.86 5.03
C ASP A 75 17.68 5.50 3.90
N LEU A 76 17.10 6.48 3.19
CA LEU A 76 16.26 6.20 2.02
C LEU A 76 16.95 6.71 0.74
N PRO A 77 17.04 5.90 -0.33
CA PRO A 77 17.67 6.33 -1.58
C PRO A 77 16.99 7.57 -2.15
N LEU A 78 17.72 8.67 -2.20
CA LEU A 78 17.29 10.03 -2.59
C LEU A 78 16.44 10.13 -3.88
N LYS A 79 16.56 9.18 -4.81
CA LYS A 79 15.78 9.17 -6.06
C LYS A 79 14.31 8.75 -5.87
N LEU A 80 14.03 7.85 -4.93
CA LEU A 80 12.67 7.43 -4.58
C LEU A 80 11.87 8.53 -3.87
N GLU A 81 12.56 9.39 -3.14
CA GLU A 81 11.95 10.47 -2.36
C GLU A 81 11.36 11.58 -3.24
N LYS A 82 12.03 11.95 -4.34
CA LYS A 82 11.63 13.14 -5.10
C LYS A 82 10.25 13.01 -5.76
N ASP A 83 9.93 11.84 -6.31
CA ASP A 83 8.64 11.61 -6.97
C ASP A 83 7.52 11.31 -5.96
N ARG A 84 7.84 10.59 -4.88
CA ARG A 84 6.90 10.39 -3.76
C ARG A 84 6.64 11.70 -3.01
N ASN A 85 7.65 12.51 -2.82
CA ASN A 85 7.52 13.82 -2.21
C ASN A 85 6.62 14.75 -3.04
N GLN A 86 6.72 14.73 -4.38
CA GLN A 86 5.87 15.55 -5.22
C GLN A 86 4.39 15.12 -5.13
N ALA A 87 4.10 13.83 -5.19
CA ALA A 87 2.73 13.32 -5.03
C ALA A 87 2.15 13.68 -3.64
N PHE A 88 2.96 13.59 -2.60
CA PHE A 88 2.58 13.99 -1.25
C PHE A 88 2.35 15.50 -1.14
N GLU A 89 3.21 16.35 -1.70
CA GLU A 89 3.06 17.80 -1.69
C GLU A 89 1.80 18.25 -2.44
N ASP A 90 1.54 17.64 -3.61
CA ASP A 90 0.32 17.88 -4.37
C ASP A 90 -0.92 17.48 -3.54
N PHE A 91 -0.87 16.33 -2.88
CA PHE A 91 -1.96 15.85 -2.02
C PHE A 91 -2.12 16.70 -0.75
N ARG A 92 -1.01 17.16 -0.15
CA ARG A 92 -1.03 18.08 0.99
C ARG A 92 -1.75 19.40 0.65
N THR A 93 -1.54 19.90 -0.56
CA THR A 93 -2.28 21.08 -1.05
C THR A 93 -3.78 20.81 -1.07
N CYS A 94 -4.20 19.62 -1.55
CA CYS A 94 -5.60 19.22 -1.52
C CYS A 94 -6.14 19.09 -0.09
N ILE A 95 -5.37 18.54 0.86
CA ILE A 95 -5.78 18.48 2.28
C ILE A 95 -6.04 19.89 2.82
N ASN A 96 -5.14 20.85 2.59
CA ASN A 96 -5.31 22.23 3.05
C ASN A 96 -6.58 22.86 2.47
N GLU A 97 -6.88 22.64 1.20
CA GLU A 97 -8.11 23.15 0.56
C GLU A 97 -9.39 22.55 1.16
N THR A 98 -9.35 21.33 1.69
CA THR A 98 -10.53 20.71 2.31
C THR A 98 -10.94 21.40 3.61
N LEU A 99 -10.02 22.10 4.25
CA LEU A 99 -10.20 22.71 5.57
C LEU A 99 -10.45 24.22 5.50
N ILE A 100 -10.41 24.82 4.32
CA ILE A 100 -10.59 26.28 4.15
C ILE A 100 -11.94 26.56 3.46
N GLY A 101 -12.93 26.96 4.26
CA GLY A 101 -14.27 27.34 3.77
C GLY A 101 -15.10 26.20 3.17
N ARG A 102 -14.72 24.96 3.41
CA ARG A 102 -15.39 23.75 2.91
C ARG A 102 -15.64 22.71 4.00
N GLU A 103 -15.46 23.07 5.24
CA GLU A 103 -15.50 22.21 6.43
C GLU A 103 -16.88 21.65 6.79
N ASN A 104 -17.96 22.10 6.17
CA ASN A 104 -19.33 21.69 6.49
C ASN A 104 -19.55 20.17 6.42
N TYR A 105 -18.86 19.46 5.51
CA TYR A 105 -18.96 18.01 5.40
C TYR A 105 -18.48 17.28 6.66
N LEU A 106 -17.58 17.87 7.44
CA LEU A 106 -17.05 17.29 8.68
C LEU A 106 -18.12 17.21 9.79
N PHE A 107 -19.14 18.07 9.71
CA PHE A 107 -20.16 18.18 10.76
C PHE A 107 -21.49 17.50 10.37
N ASN A 108 -21.72 17.23 9.09
CA ASN A 108 -23.02 16.81 8.55
C ASN A 108 -23.06 15.38 8.00
N ASN A 109 -21.98 14.61 8.16
CA ASN A 109 -21.85 13.36 7.43
C ASN A 109 -22.14 12.11 8.27
N PHE A 110 -23.36 11.97 8.75
CA PHE A 110 -23.78 10.71 9.38
C PHE A 110 -24.65 9.82 8.48
N SER A 111 -24.84 10.16 7.21
CA SER A 111 -25.87 9.52 6.37
C SER A 111 -25.35 8.60 5.29
N ASP A 112 -24.09 8.70 4.86
CA ASP A 112 -23.58 7.90 3.75
C ASP A 112 -22.32 7.13 4.13
N GLN A 113 -22.48 5.88 4.49
CA GLN A 113 -21.40 4.99 4.92
C GLN A 113 -20.64 4.36 3.74
N ALA A 114 -21.09 4.59 2.52
CA ALA A 114 -20.38 4.18 1.32
C ALA A 114 -19.16 5.08 1.02
N GLY A 115 -19.01 6.18 1.74
CA GLY A 115 -18.08 7.26 1.44
C GLY A 115 -18.77 8.48 0.84
N LEU A 116 -18.13 9.64 0.88
CA LEU A 116 -18.66 10.89 0.33
C LEU A 116 -19.08 10.70 -1.14
N LEU A 117 -20.29 11.12 -1.50
CA LEU A 117 -20.82 10.96 -2.87
C LEU A 117 -19.89 11.61 -3.91
N GLU A 118 -19.41 12.81 -3.64
CA GLU A 118 -18.49 13.51 -4.54
C GLU A 118 -17.18 12.75 -4.79
N VAL A 119 -16.65 12.07 -3.77
CA VAL A 119 -15.45 11.22 -3.92
C VAL A 119 -15.76 10.01 -4.78
N ARG A 120 -16.88 9.35 -4.54
CA ARG A 120 -17.33 8.21 -5.35
C ARG A 120 -17.57 8.61 -6.82
N GLN A 121 -18.08 9.83 -7.08
CA GLN A 121 -18.21 10.37 -8.42
C GLN A 121 -16.86 10.67 -9.09
N SER A 122 -15.90 11.26 -8.35
CA SER A 122 -14.53 11.46 -8.85
C SER A 122 -13.86 10.14 -9.18
N ILE A 123 -14.01 9.14 -8.32
CA ILE A 123 -13.48 7.77 -8.54
C ILE A 123 -14.18 7.12 -9.75
N GLN A 124 -15.49 7.26 -9.89
CA GLN A 124 -16.22 6.75 -11.05
C GLN A 124 -15.66 7.33 -12.37
N GLY A 125 -15.40 8.63 -12.41
CA GLY A 125 -14.79 9.29 -13.56
C GLY A 125 -13.40 8.75 -13.88
N LEU A 126 -12.55 8.61 -12.86
CA LEU A 126 -11.20 8.04 -12.99
C LEU A 126 -11.24 6.59 -13.51
N LEU A 127 -12.08 5.74 -12.93
CA LEU A 127 -12.21 4.34 -13.29
C LEU A 127 -12.71 4.15 -14.73
N LYS A 128 -13.60 5.02 -15.20
CA LYS A 128 -14.08 5.01 -16.59
C LYS A 128 -12.93 5.17 -17.60
N GLU A 129 -11.94 6.03 -17.29
CA GLU A 129 -10.75 6.19 -18.13
C GLU A 129 -9.86 4.93 -18.15
N GLU A 130 -9.99 4.09 -17.15
CA GLU A 130 -9.26 2.81 -17.00
C GLU A 130 -10.06 1.60 -17.55
N GLY A 131 -11.20 1.84 -18.18
CA GLY A 131 -12.07 0.79 -18.71
C GLY A 131 -12.88 0.06 -17.65
N ILE A 132 -13.02 0.63 -16.45
CA ILE A 132 -13.86 0.11 -15.37
C ILE A 132 -15.15 0.93 -15.33
N TYR A 133 -16.24 0.33 -15.77
CA TYR A 133 -17.55 0.99 -15.88
C TYR A 133 -18.42 0.64 -14.68
N THR A 134 -18.81 1.65 -13.93
CA THR A 134 -19.66 1.51 -12.73
C THR A 134 -20.45 2.79 -12.48
N THR A 135 -21.31 2.76 -11.48
CA THR A 135 -22.03 3.94 -10.96
C THR A 135 -21.51 4.28 -9.56
N ALA A 136 -21.65 5.55 -9.15
CA ALA A 136 -21.25 5.97 -7.83
C ALA A 136 -21.94 5.18 -6.70
N ASP A 137 -23.16 4.68 -6.96
CA ASP A 137 -23.92 3.89 -5.97
C ASP A 137 -23.36 2.48 -5.75
N GLN A 138 -22.60 1.96 -6.71
CA GLN A 138 -21.92 0.66 -6.59
C GLN A 138 -20.53 0.78 -5.95
N ILE A 139 -20.02 1.99 -5.72
CA ILE A 139 -18.71 2.25 -5.11
C ILE A 139 -18.87 2.39 -3.61
N VAL A 140 -18.11 1.59 -2.86
CA VAL A 140 -18.01 1.68 -1.40
C VAL A 140 -16.55 1.90 -1.03
N LEU A 141 -16.27 2.95 -0.23
CA LEU A 141 -14.94 3.25 0.26
C LEU A 141 -14.67 2.55 1.58
N THR A 142 -13.44 2.08 1.75
CA THR A 142 -12.97 1.44 2.98
C THR A 142 -11.64 2.02 3.44
N ALA A 143 -11.35 1.84 4.73
CA ALA A 143 -10.07 2.21 5.33
C ALA A 143 -8.96 1.21 4.94
N GLY A 144 -8.64 1.17 3.64
CA GLY A 144 -7.66 0.28 3.04
C GLY A 144 -8.22 -1.10 2.66
N THR A 145 -7.44 -1.84 1.89
CA THR A 145 -7.79 -3.18 1.37
C THR A 145 -8.07 -4.19 2.48
N GLN A 146 -7.41 -4.06 3.64
CA GLN A 146 -7.64 -4.96 4.78
C GLN A 146 -9.09 -4.90 5.29
N GLN A 147 -9.67 -3.72 5.42
CA GLN A 147 -11.06 -3.57 5.82
C GLN A 147 -12.00 -4.14 4.74
N ALA A 148 -11.70 -3.89 3.46
CA ALA A 148 -12.47 -4.45 2.36
C ALA A 148 -12.51 -5.99 2.40
N LEU A 149 -11.35 -6.62 2.52
CA LEU A 149 -11.23 -8.08 2.59
C LEU A 149 -11.89 -8.65 3.84
N ASN A 150 -11.75 -7.97 4.99
CA ASN A 150 -12.41 -8.38 6.22
C ASN A 150 -13.94 -8.37 6.05
N ILE A 151 -14.51 -7.30 5.53
CA ILE A 151 -15.97 -7.21 5.29
C ILE A 151 -16.43 -8.35 4.39
N LEU A 152 -15.80 -8.54 3.23
CA LEU A 152 -16.17 -9.59 2.28
C LEU A 152 -16.04 -10.99 2.86
N SER A 153 -15.06 -11.20 3.73
CA SER A 153 -14.85 -12.50 4.38
C SER A 153 -15.94 -12.83 5.39
N GLN A 154 -16.50 -11.82 6.06
CA GLN A 154 -17.47 -12.00 7.16
C GLN A 154 -18.92 -12.02 6.71
N ILE A 155 -19.29 -11.33 5.63
CA ILE A 155 -20.67 -11.28 5.18
C ILE A 155 -21.10 -12.57 4.46
N ASP A 156 -22.39 -12.84 4.52
CA ASP A 156 -23.01 -13.86 3.69
C ASP A 156 -23.19 -13.37 2.25
N PHE A 157 -22.87 -14.23 1.31
CA PHE A 157 -23.08 -13.97 -0.12
C PHE A 157 -24.39 -14.62 -0.60
N PRO A 158 -24.98 -14.10 -1.70
CA PRO A 158 -26.23 -14.64 -2.24
C PRO A 158 -26.16 -16.12 -2.63
N ASN A 159 -24.97 -16.62 -2.98
CA ASN A 159 -24.75 -18.03 -3.30
C ASN A 159 -24.74 -18.96 -2.06
N LYS A 160 -24.81 -18.40 -0.85
CA LYS A 160 -24.90 -19.10 0.45
C LYS A 160 -23.79 -20.14 0.70
N LYS A 161 -22.65 -19.92 0.10
CA LYS A 161 -21.43 -20.73 0.29
C LYS A 161 -20.53 -20.07 1.34
N SER A 162 -19.57 -20.82 1.91
CA SER A 162 -18.82 -20.38 3.08
C SER A 162 -17.31 -20.36 2.90
N GLN A 163 -16.76 -21.16 1.96
CA GLN A 163 -15.31 -21.27 1.80
C GLN A 163 -14.78 -20.18 0.87
N ILE A 164 -13.59 -19.71 1.16
CA ILE A 164 -12.86 -18.74 0.34
C ILE A 164 -11.76 -19.48 -0.42
N LEU A 165 -11.71 -19.32 -1.73
CA LEU A 165 -10.58 -19.80 -2.52
C LEU A 165 -9.53 -18.69 -2.64
N ILE A 166 -8.27 -19.02 -2.40
CA ILE A 166 -7.12 -18.13 -2.58
C ILE A 166 -6.05 -18.77 -3.44
N GLU A 167 -5.30 -17.94 -4.15
CA GLU A 167 -4.07 -18.37 -4.84
C GLU A 167 -2.96 -18.66 -3.82
N GLN A 168 -2.02 -19.52 -4.16
CA GLN A 168 -0.78 -19.74 -3.41
C GLN A 168 0.42 -19.72 -4.36
N PRO A 169 1.37 -18.79 -4.16
CA PRO A 169 1.39 -17.71 -3.14
C PRO A 169 0.35 -16.62 -3.38
N THR A 170 0.08 -15.79 -2.39
CA THR A 170 -0.81 -14.62 -2.49
C THR A 170 -0.42 -13.52 -1.50
N TYR A 171 -1.24 -12.49 -1.40
CA TYR A 171 -1.07 -11.37 -0.46
C TYR A 171 -1.08 -11.88 0.99
N HIS A 172 0.06 -11.72 1.68
CA HIS A 172 0.29 -12.29 3.01
C HIS A 172 -0.76 -11.89 4.05
N ARG A 173 -1.35 -10.68 3.94
CA ARG A 173 -2.39 -10.23 4.86
C ARG A 173 -3.73 -10.92 4.61
N MET A 174 -3.99 -11.41 3.40
CA MET A 174 -5.14 -12.28 3.17
C MET A 174 -4.96 -13.62 3.89
N ASN A 175 -3.76 -14.20 3.83
CA ASN A 175 -3.41 -15.40 4.59
C ASN A 175 -3.59 -15.19 6.11
N GLN A 176 -3.07 -14.08 6.63
CA GLN A 176 -3.22 -13.72 8.05
C GLN A 176 -4.68 -13.53 8.47
N LEU A 177 -5.51 -12.94 7.59
CA LEU A 177 -6.94 -12.76 7.84
C LEU A 177 -7.65 -14.10 7.99
N LEU A 178 -7.42 -15.01 7.04
CA LEU A 178 -8.03 -16.35 7.06
C LEU A 178 -7.64 -17.15 8.30
N ASP A 179 -6.35 -17.11 8.65
CA ASP A 179 -5.82 -17.85 9.79
C ASP A 179 -6.30 -17.26 11.13
N SER A 180 -6.18 -15.93 11.32
CA SER A 180 -6.56 -15.27 12.57
C SER A 180 -8.04 -15.37 12.90
N GLN A 181 -8.89 -15.41 11.90
CA GLN A 181 -10.35 -15.53 12.05
C GLN A 181 -10.86 -16.95 11.85
N GLN A 182 -9.96 -17.93 11.65
CA GLN A 182 -10.29 -19.34 11.45
C GLN A 182 -11.35 -19.57 10.35
N LEU A 183 -11.24 -18.82 9.26
CA LEU A 183 -12.17 -18.91 8.14
C LEU A 183 -11.89 -20.16 7.30
N ALA A 184 -12.96 -20.79 6.81
CA ALA A 184 -12.83 -21.93 5.90
C ALA A 184 -12.31 -21.47 4.54
N TYR A 185 -11.22 -22.11 4.07
CA TYR A 185 -10.60 -21.75 2.79
C TYR A 185 -10.14 -22.99 2.02
N ARG A 186 -9.90 -22.77 0.73
CA ARG A 186 -9.17 -23.67 -0.17
C ARG A 186 -8.06 -22.89 -0.85
N THR A 187 -7.04 -23.57 -1.31
CA THR A 187 -5.93 -22.97 -2.05
C THR A 187 -5.84 -23.56 -3.44
N ILE A 188 -5.35 -22.76 -4.40
CA ILE A 188 -4.96 -23.22 -5.73
C ILE A 188 -3.55 -22.69 -6.03
N GLN A 189 -2.72 -23.53 -6.64
CA GLN A 189 -1.34 -23.15 -6.95
C GLN A 189 -1.33 -22.09 -8.07
N ARG A 190 -0.69 -20.96 -7.81
CA ARG A 190 -0.37 -19.94 -8.80
C ARG A 190 1.09 -20.03 -9.17
N ASN A 191 1.37 -20.10 -10.46
CA ASN A 191 2.72 -20.07 -11.02
C ASN A 191 2.87 -18.95 -12.06
N LEU A 192 4.02 -18.86 -12.71
CA LEU A 192 4.31 -17.82 -13.72
C LEU A 192 3.46 -17.97 -15.01
N THR A 193 2.81 -19.11 -15.21
CA THR A 193 1.92 -19.34 -16.35
C THR A 193 0.45 -19.22 -16.02
N GLY A 194 0.09 -19.08 -14.74
CA GLY A 194 -1.29 -18.96 -14.28
C GLY A 194 -1.64 -20.01 -13.23
N ILE A 195 -2.88 -20.44 -13.26
CA ILE A 195 -3.44 -21.55 -12.43
C ILE A 195 -3.88 -22.69 -13.34
N ASP A 196 -4.02 -23.87 -12.76
CA ASP A 196 -4.59 -25.02 -13.43
C ASP A 196 -6.13 -24.88 -13.48
N LEU A 197 -6.69 -24.79 -14.69
CA LEU A 197 -8.13 -24.60 -14.89
C LEU A 197 -8.95 -25.87 -14.60
N GLU A 198 -8.36 -27.06 -14.75
CA GLU A 198 -9.03 -28.33 -14.41
C GLU A 198 -9.14 -28.46 -12.88
N GLU A 199 -8.06 -28.12 -12.16
CA GLU A 199 -8.08 -28.04 -10.69
C GLU A 199 -9.09 -26.99 -10.21
N LEU A 200 -9.12 -25.80 -10.85
CA LEU A 200 -10.08 -24.76 -10.51
C LEU A 200 -11.51 -25.23 -10.67
N GLU A 201 -11.81 -25.90 -11.78
CA GLU A 201 -13.14 -26.46 -12.05
C GLU A 201 -13.55 -27.48 -10.97
N GLU A 202 -12.68 -28.42 -10.60
CA GLU A 202 -12.97 -29.40 -9.55
C GLU A 202 -13.20 -28.73 -8.18
N ILE A 203 -12.44 -27.68 -7.86
CA ILE A 203 -12.66 -26.91 -6.64
C ILE A 203 -14.03 -26.21 -6.67
N PHE A 204 -14.39 -25.56 -7.76
CA PHE A 204 -15.68 -24.87 -7.89
C PHE A 204 -16.88 -25.83 -7.89
N LYS A 205 -16.73 -26.99 -8.53
CA LYS A 205 -17.72 -28.07 -8.58
C LYS A 205 -18.05 -28.64 -7.20
N SER A 206 -17.13 -28.52 -6.23
CA SER A 206 -17.41 -28.89 -4.83
C SER A 206 -18.63 -28.17 -4.24
N GLY A 207 -19.02 -27.04 -4.80
CA GLY A 207 -20.21 -26.26 -4.39
C GLY A 207 -20.03 -25.43 -3.12
N HIS A 208 -18.82 -25.36 -2.55
CA HIS A 208 -18.58 -24.69 -1.26
C HIS A 208 -17.96 -23.31 -1.37
N ILE A 209 -17.40 -22.92 -2.54
CA ILE A 209 -16.64 -21.69 -2.71
C ILE A 209 -17.57 -20.48 -2.80
N LYS A 210 -17.48 -19.60 -1.81
CA LYS A 210 -18.19 -18.33 -1.73
C LYS A 210 -17.65 -17.34 -2.75
N PHE A 211 -16.35 -17.09 -2.70
CA PHE A 211 -15.62 -16.31 -3.68
C PHE A 211 -14.18 -16.81 -3.86
N PHE A 212 -13.62 -16.47 -5.00
CA PHE A 212 -12.21 -16.63 -5.32
C PHE A 212 -11.51 -15.27 -5.25
N TYR A 213 -10.57 -15.11 -4.33
CA TYR A 213 -9.70 -13.94 -4.21
C TYR A 213 -8.49 -14.12 -5.11
N THR A 214 -8.27 -13.19 -6.02
CA THR A 214 -7.18 -13.23 -7.00
C THR A 214 -6.59 -11.85 -7.25
N ILE A 215 -5.29 -11.81 -7.55
CA ILE A 215 -4.56 -10.63 -8.02
C ILE A 215 -4.22 -10.85 -9.49
N PRO A 216 -5.08 -10.41 -10.44
CA PRO A 216 -4.95 -10.80 -11.83
C PRO A 216 -3.87 -10.06 -12.61
N ARG A 217 -3.48 -8.86 -12.14
CA ARG A 217 -2.41 -8.04 -12.74
C ARG A 217 -1.26 -7.86 -11.77
N PHE A 218 -0.01 -7.99 -12.26
CA PHE A 218 1.19 -7.87 -11.43
C PHE A 218 1.09 -8.66 -10.13
N HIS A 219 0.67 -9.91 -10.25
CA HIS A 219 0.39 -10.80 -9.12
C HIS A 219 1.46 -10.70 -8.02
N TYR A 220 1.05 -10.51 -6.78
CA TYR A 220 1.96 -10.56 -5.66
C TYR A 220 2.10 -12.00 -5.14
N PRO A 221 3.33 -12.54 -5.01
CA PRO A 221 4.62 -11.88 -5.23
C PRO A 221 5.24 -12.13 -6.64
N LEU A 222 4.57 -12.87 -7.51
CA LEU A 222 5.16 -13.41 -8.75
C LEU A 222 5.31 -12.36 -9.87
N GLY A 223 4.63 -11.23 -9.80
CA GLY A 223 4.69 -10.17 -10.81
C GLY A 223 4.03 -10.50 -12.15
N HIS A 224 3.49 -11.69 -12.32
CA HIS A 224 2.85 -12.13 -13.57
C HIS A 224 1.37 -11.74 -13.64
N SER A 225 0.86 -11.44 -14.83
CA SER A 225 -0.55 -11.13 -15.07
C SER A 225 -1.26 -12.25 -15.84
N TYR A 226 -2.53 -12.49 -15.55
CA TYR A 226 -3.36 -13.37 -16.38
C TYR A 226 -3.54 -12.79 -17.78
N SER A 227 -3.50 -13.65 -18.78
CA SER A 227 -3.95 -13.31 -20.12
C SER A 227 -5.46 -13.11 -20.17
N THR A 228 -5.96 -12.42 -21.20
CA THR A 228 -7.41 -12.25 -21.39
C THR A 228 -8.12 -13.61 -21.49
N LYS A 229 -7.53 -14.57 -22.21
CA LYS A 229 -8.10 -15.93 -22.33
C LYS A 229 -8.21 -16.67 -20.99
N GLN A 230 -7.20 -16.52 -20.11
CA GLN A 230 -7.27 -17.09 -18.77
C GLN A 230 -8.37 -16.44 -17.94
N LYS A 231 -8.50 -15.12 -18.00
CA LYS A 231 -9.58 -14.38 -17.32
C LYS A 231 -10.97 -14.82 -17.79
N GLU A 232 -11.15 -14.95 -19.10
CA GLU A 232 -12.41 -15.44 -19.69
C GLU A 232 -12.74 -16.85 -19.22
N ALA A 233 -11.76 -17.76 -19.22
CA ALA A 233 -11.96 -19.14 -18.76
C ALA A 233 -12.30 -19.23 -17.27
N ILE A 234 -11.58 -18.46 -16.42
CA ILE A 234 -11.85 -18.40 -14.97
C ILE A 234 -13.26 -17.82 -14.73
N LEU A 235 -13.62 -16.77 -15.42
CA LEU A 235 -14.95 -16.13 -15.29
C LEU A 235 -16.07 -17.05 -15.73
N GLN A 236 -15.88 -17.79 -16.83
CA GLN A 236 -16.82 -18.81 -17.29
C GLN A 236 -17.07 -19.88 -16.24
N LEU A 237 -16.01 -20.40 -15.59
CA LEU A 237 -16.15 -21.37 -14.51
C LEU A 237 -16.85 -20.76 -13.29
N ALA A 238 -16.54 -19.53 -12.95
CA ALA A 238 -17.19 -18.80 -11.84
C ALA A 238 -18.71 -18.64 -12.11
N ASP A 239 -19.10 -18.31 -13.34
CA ASP A 239 -20.50 -18.22 -13.74
C ASP A 239 -21.21 -19.59 -13.68
N GLN A 240 -20.56 -20.64 -14.19
CA GLN A 240 -21.10 -21.98 -14.23
C GLN A 240 -21.38 -22.56 -12.85
N TYR A 241 -20.49 -22.28 -11.89
CA TYR A 241 -20.54 -22.85 -10.54
C TYR A 241 -21.01 -21.86 -9.47
N ASP A 242 -21.56 -20.74 -9.86
CA ASP A 242 -22.07 -19.70 -8.93
C ASP A 242 -21.05 -19.27 -7.87
N VAL A 243 -19.87 -18.85 -8.34
CA VAL A 243 -18.77 -18.33 -7.51
C VAL A 243 -18.57 -16.84 -7.81
N TYR A 244 -18.36 -16.03 -6.78
CA TYR A 244 -17.96 -14.64 -6.96
C TYR A 244 -16.44 -14.55 -7.12
N LEU A 245 -15.98 -13.52 -7.85
CA LEU A 245 -14.56 -13.20 -7.94
C LEU A 245 -14.26 -11.91 -7.16
N VAL A 246 -13.22 -11.90 -6.38
CA VAL A 246 -12.66 -10.71 -5.75
C VAL A 246 -11.38 -10.37 -6.47
N GLU A 247 -11.45 -9.37 -7.35
CA GLU A 247 -10.34 -8.88 -8.17
C GLU A 247 -9.60 -7.78 -7.41
N ASP A 248 -8.42 -8.09 -6.88
CA ASP A 248 -7.56 -7.09 -6.24
C ASP A 248 -6.60 -6.50 -7.27
N ASP A 249 -6.91 -5.29 -7.71
CA ASP A 249 -6.19 -4.58 -8.77
C ASP A 249 -5.30 -3.46 -8.21
N TYR A 250 -4.48 -3.79 -7.23
CA TYR A 250 -3.66 -2.82 -6.48
C TYR A 250 -2.61 -2.07 -7.32
N LEU A 251 -2.21 -2.61 -8.47
CA LEU A 251 -1.23 -2.02 -9.39
C LEU A 251 -1.80 -1.75 -10.79
N GLY A 252 -3.11 -1.71 -10.95
CA GLY A 252 -3.75 -1.46 -12.25
C GLY A 252 -3.28 -0.16 -12.92
N ASP A 253 -2.92 0.85 -12.14
CA ASP A 253 -2.38 2.12 -12.67
C ASP A 253 -1.03 1.97 -13.39
N LEU A 254 -0.29 0.91 -13.11
CA LEU A 254 1.01 0.60 -13.73
C LEU A 254 0.88 -0.28 -14.97
N ASP A 255 -0.33 -0.68 -15.33
CA ASP A 255 -0.58 -1.46 -16.55
C ASP A 255 -0.77 -0.55 -17.76
N SER A 256 0.12 -0.69 -18.74
CA SER A 256 0.03 0.00 -20.03
C SER A 256 -0.48 -0.91 -21.15
N SER A 257 -0.84 -2.15 -20.85
CA SER A 257 -1.22 -3.15 -21.85
C SER A 257 -2.65 -2.99 -22.37
N ASN A 258 -3.49 -2.20 -21.69
CA ASN A 258 -4.93 -2.09 -21.93
C ASN A 258 -5.68 -3.44 -21.87
N ALA A 259 -5.11 -4.44 -21.20
CA ALA A 259 -5.76 -5.72 -21.02
C ALA A 259 -7.01 -5.55 -20.12
N PRO A 260 -8.17 -6.16 -20.51
CA PRO A 260 -9.39 -6.01 -19.74
C PRO A 260 -9.25 -6.61 -18.33
N SER A 261 -9.91 -5.99 -17.34
CA SER A 261 -10.11 -6.54 -16.00
C SER A 261 -11.14 -7.67 -16.01
N PHE A 262 -11.23 -8.46 -14.96
CA PHE A 262 -12.38 -9.34 -14.76
C PHE A 262 -13.69 -8.57 -14.70
N HIS A 263 -13.69 -7.43 -14.02
CA HIS A 263 -14.86 -6.55 -13.93
C HIS A 263 -15.37 -6.11 -15.32
N TYR A 264 -14.46 -5.77 -16.24
CA TYR A 264 -14.85 -5.41 -17.62
C TYR A 264 -15.47 -6.58 -18.39
N LEU A 265 -14.95 -7.79 -18.18
CA LEU A 265 -15.41 -9.02 -18.85
C LEU A 265 -16.70 -9.60 -18.23
N ASP A 266 -17.03 -9.18 -17.01
CA ASP A 266 -18.17 -9.71 -16.26
C ASP A 266 -19.50 -9.29 -16.86
N GLN A 267 -20.36 -10.26 -17.19
CA GLN A 267 -21.72 -10.06 -17.70
C GLN A 267 -22.80 -10.51 -16.71
N LYS A 268 -22.41 -11.04 -15.55
CA LYS A 268 -23.30 -11.66 -14.57
C LYS A 268 -23.33 -10.97 -13.21
N ASP A 269 -22.68 -9.82 -13.10
CA ASP A 269 -22.56 -9.06 -11.84
C ASP A 269 -22.00 -9.91 -10.69
N ARG A 270 -20.84 -10.58 -10.95
CA ARG A 270 -20.16 -11.50 -10.00
C ARG A 270 -18.81 -11.01 -9.54
N VAL A 271 -18.25 -9.98 -10.17
CA VAL A 271 -16.91 -9.50 -9.85
C VAL A 271 -16.99 -8.34 -8.88
N ILE A 272 -16.34 -8.50 -7.73
CA ILE A 272 -16.03 -7.42 -6.79
C ILE A 272 -14.65 -6.89 -7.19
N TYR A 273 -14.58 -5.63 -7.64
CA TYR A 273 -13.32 -5.00 -8.03
C TYR A 273 -12.80 -4.13 -6.90
N ILE A 274 -11.54 -4.32 -6.52
CA ILE A 274 -10.88 -3.59 -5.44
C ILE A 274 -9.72 -2.78 -6.01
N LYS A 275 -9.71 -1.46 -5.75
CA LYS A 275 -8.62 -0.55 -6.10
C LYS A 275 -8.15 0.22 -4.87
N SER A 276 -6.87 0.06 -4.53
CA SER A 276 -6.22 0.84 -3.48
C SER A 276 -5.58 2.10 -4.04
N PHE A 277 -5.83 3.24 -3.41
CA PHE A 277 -5.18 4.52 -3.74
C PHE A 277 -3.87 4.73 -2.99
N SER A 278 -3.65 3.99 -1.91
CA SER A 278 -2.43 4.10 -1.08
C SER A 278 -1.16 3.67 -1.82
N THR A 279 -1.28 2.73 -2.74
CA THR A 279 -0.13 2.16 -3.47
C THR A 279 0.58 3.21 -4.33
N ASN A 280 -0.17 4.10 -4.96
CA ASN A 280 0.35 5.09 -5.91
C ASN A 280 0.59 6.46 -5.28
N LEU A 281 0.09 6.70 -4.08
CA LEU A 281 0.26 7.95 -3.35
C LEU A 281 1.19 7.75 -2.14
N PHE A 282 0.63 7.37 -1.02
CA PHE A 282 1.38 7.07 0.21
C PHE A 282 0.57 6.10 1.09
N SER A 283 1.27 5.25 1.82
CA SER A 283 0.66 4.14 2.55
C SER A 283 -0.34 4.57 3.63
N ALA A 284 -0.13 5.72 4.25
CA ALA A 284 -1.00 6.24 5.31
C ALA A 284 -2.33 6.84 4.80
N LEU A 285 -2.53 6.94 3.47
CA LEU A 285 -3.80 7.40 2.90
C LEU A 285 -4.96 6.49 3.30
N LEU A 286 -4.74 5.17 3.25
CA LEU A 286 -5.70 4.13 3.66
C LEU A 286 -7.10 4.31 3.05
N ILE A 287 -7.16 4.61 1.75
CA ILE A 287 -8.42 4.63 1.00
C ILE A 287 -8.37 3.55 -0.08
N THR A 288 -9.37 2.70 -0.05
CA THR A 288 -9.62 1.67 -1.07
C THR A 288 -11.07 1.78 -1.53
N SER A 289 -11.31 1.68 -2.83
CA SER A 289 -12.64 1.55 -3.39
C SER A 289 -12.96 0.09 -3.69
N MET A 290 -14.14 -0.35 -3.28
CA MET A 290 -14.78 -1.58 -3.76
C MET A 290 -15.88 -1.21 -4.74
N ILE A 291 -15.90 -1.86 -5.89
CA ILE A 291 -17.04 -1.83 -6.81
C ILE A 291 -17.77 -3.15 -6.61
N LEU A 292 -19.01 -3.04 -6.20
CA LEU A 292 -19.80 -4.17 -5.73
C LEU A 292 -20.91 -4.54 -6.69
N PRO A 293 -21.16 -5.84 -6.92
CA PRO A 293 -22.43 -6.32 -7.43
C PRO A 293 -23.61 -5.75 -6.63
N GLN A 294 -24.71 -5.44 -7.32
CA GLN A 294 -25.88 -4.79 -6.72
C GLN A 294 -26.41 -5.54 -5.48
N ASN A 295 -26.39 -6.87 -5.52
CA ASN A 295 -26.89 -7.72 -4.44
C ASN A 295 -25.97 -7.77 -3.20
N LEU A 296 -24.73 -7.29 -3.28
CA LEU A 296 -23.79 -7.22 -2.18
C LEU A 296 -23.72 -5.85 -1.49
N LEU A 297 -24.29 -4.80 -2.06
CA LEU A 297 -24.25 -3.46 -1.48
C LEU A 297 -24.84 -3.42 -0.07
N LYS A 298 -26.06 -3.93 0.10
CA LYS A 298 -26.73 -3.91 1.40
C LYS A 298 -26.00 -4.73 2.48
N PRO A 299 -25.60 -5.98 2.25
CA PRO A 299 -24.80 -6.74 3.22
C PRO A 299 -23.48 -6.06 3.60
N VAL A 300 -22.74 -5.52 2.62
CA VAL A 300 -21.48 -4.82 2.84
C VAL A 300 -21.68 -3.57 3.69
N LEU A 301 -22.64 -2.71 3.34
CA LEU A 301 -22.90 -1.49 4.10
C LEU A 301 -23.40 -1.79 5.51
N THR A 302 -24.26 -2.79 5.69
CA THR A 302 -24.74 -3.21 7.01
C THR A 302 -23.57 -3.66 7.91
N TYR A 303 -22.64 -4.45 7.36
CA TYR A 303 -21.48 -4.90 8.14
C TYR A 303 -20.49 -3.76 8.39
N LYS A 304 -20.27 -2.89 7.39
CA LYS A 304 -19.36 -1.74 7.51
C LYS A 304 -19.77 -0.80 8.65
N THR A 305 -21.08 -0.60 8.89
CA THR A 305 -21.58 0.23 10.01
C THR A 305 -21.18 -0.28 11.38
N ILE A 306 -20.91 -1.59 11.51
CA ILE A 306 -20.46 -2.19 12.78
C ILE A 306 -18.98 -1.90 13.02
N LEU A 307 -18.18 -1.76 11.93
CA LEU A 307 -16.74 -1.52 12.03
C LEU A 307 -16.40 -0.05 12.21
N ASP A 308 -16.99 0.80 11.42
CA ASP A 308 -16.81 2.26 11.45
C ASP A 308 -18.01 2.95 10.80
N TYR A 309 -18.14 4.26 11.01
CA TYR A 309 -19.11 5.05 10.24
C TYR A 309 -18.65 5.29 8.83
N ASP A 310 -17.37 5.63 8.66
CA ASP A 310 -16.73 5.84 7.36
C ASP A 310 -15.20 5.95 7.53
N SER A 311 -14.46 5.81 6.42
CA SER A 311 -13.05 6.15 6.40
C SER A 311 -12.85 7.67 6.57
N ASN A 312 -11.62 8.10 6.84
CA ASN A 312 -11.30 9.49 7.15
C ASN A 312 -11.81 10.47 6.07
N LEU A 313 -12.77 11.32 6.44
CA LEU A 313 -13.46 12.23 5.51
C LEU A 313 -12.55 13.30 4.91
N ILE A 314 -11.56 13.77 5.67
CA ILE A 314 -10.58 14.76 5.17
C ILE A 314 -9.77 14.13 4.04
N MET A 315 -9.32 12.89 4.23
CA MET A 315 -8.56 12.16 3.21
C MET A 315 -9.42 11.84 1.99
N GLN A 316 -10.68 11.46 2.19
CA GLN A 316 -11.64 11.26 1.11
C GLN A 316 -11.81 12.54 0.27
N LYS A 317 -12.09 13.67 0.93
CA LYS A 317 -12.27 14.95 0.26
C LYS A 317 -11.02 15.41 -0.48
N ALA A 318 -9.85 15.24 0.13
CA ALA A 318 -8.57 15.55 -0.50
C ALA A 318 -8.33 14.67 -1.74
N LEU A 319 -8.69 13.38 -1.69
CA LEU A 319 -8.60 12.48 -2.84
C LEU A 319 -9.50 12.92 -3.99
N SER A 320 -10.74 13.34 -3.71
CA SER A 320 -11.63 13.91 -4.73
C SER A 320 -10.98 15.09 -5.44
N LEU A 321 -10.48 16.07 -4.68
CA LEU A 321 -9.79 17.23 -5.25
C LEU A 321 -8.54 16.85 -6.06
N TYR A 322 -7.77 15.88 -5.56
CA TYR A 322 -6.56 15.39 -6.23
C TYR A 322 -6.88 14.72 -7.59
N ILE A 323 -7.98 13.98 -7.66
CA ILE A 323 -8.48 13.40 -8.90
C ILE A 323 -9.00 14.48 -9.85
N ASP A 324 -9.91 15.33 -9.36
CA ASP A 324 -10.63 16.31 -10.18
C ASP A 324 -9.70 17.42 -10.74
N ASN A 325 -8.63 17.75 -10.03
CA ASN A 325 -7.59 18.69 -10.49
C ASN A 325 -6.59 18.06 -11.46
N GLY A 326 -6.74 16.78 -11.83
CA GLY A 326 -5.86 16.08 -12.75
C GLY A 326 -4.50 15.68 -12.16
N MET A 327 -4.27 15.89 -10.87
CA MET A 327 -3.02 15.55 -10.19
C MET A 327 -2.80 14.03 -10.15
N TYR A 328 -3.87 13.26 -9.99
CA TYR A 328 -3.81 11.79 -10.01
C TYR A 328 -3.25 11.26 -11.33
N LEU A 329 -3.80 11.72 -12.46
CA LEU A 329 -3.36 11.31 -13.80
C LEU A 329 -1.94 11.78 -14.10
N THR A 330 -1.55 12.95 -13.62
CA THR A 330 -0.19 13.46 -13.74
C THR A 330 0.80 12.56 -12.98
N ASN A 331 0.46 12.17 -11.75
CA ASN A 331 1.27 11.25 -10.95
C ASN A 331 1.35 9.86 -11.61
N LYS A 332 0.23 9.32 -12.11
CA LYS A 332 0.20 8.05 -12.85
C LYS A 332 1.16 8.06 -14.05
N LYS A 333 1.19 9.13 -14.83
CA LYS A 333 2.13 9.27 -15.95
C LYS A 333 3.60 9.24 -15.50
N ARG A 334 3.92 9.90 -14.38
CA ARG A 334 5.28 9.86 -13.79
C ARG A 334 5.66 8.44 -13.35
N LEU A 335 4.76 7.74 -12.67
CA LEU A 335 4.97 6.36 -12.22
C LEU A 335 5.19 5.41 -13.40
N LEU A 336 4.41 5.54 -14.47
CA LEU A 336 4.56 4.73 -15.69
C LEU A 336 5.91 4.98 -16.39
N ALA A 337 6.30 6.25 -16.52
CA ALA A 337 7.60 6.61 -17.14
C ALA A 337 8.77 6.03 -16.33
N ARG A 338 8.69 6.15 -15.00
CA ARG A 338 9.71 5.60 -14.11
C ARG A 338 9.78 4.07 -14.17
N LYS A 339 8.62 3.39 -14.13
CA LYS A 339 8.56 1.94 -14.28
C LYS A 339 9.25 1.49 -15.55
N LYS A 340 8.99 2.16 -16.68
CA LYS A 340 9.61 1.85 -17.97
C LYS A 340 11.14 2.00 -17.93
N GLU A 341 11.65 3.05 -17.29
CA GLU A 341 13.08 3.27 -17.10
C GLU A 341 13.70 2.16 -16.24
N GLU A 342 13.05 1.83 -15.13
CA GLU A 342 13.49 0.79 -14.20
C GLU A 342 13.50 -0.60 -14.85
N GLU A 343 12.47 -0.96 -15.60
CA GLU A 343 12.42 -2.20 -16.38
C GLU A 343 13.54 -2.29 -17.40
N ALA A 344 13.89 -1.20 -18.10
CA ALA A 344 15.00 -1.17 -19.05
C ALA A 344 16.35 -1.41 -18.35
N ASN A 345 16.57 -0.79 -17.20
CA ASN A 345 17.77 -0.99 -16.40
C ASN A 345 17.88 -2.44 -15.90
N LEU A 346 16.79 -3.00 -15.37
CA LEU A 346 16.75 -4.39 -14.90
C LEU A 346 17.04 -5.38 -16.04
N LYS A 347 16.45 -5.17 -17.22
CA LYS A 347 16.73 -6.00 -18.42
C LYS A 347 18.21 -5.97 -18.77
N THR A 348 18.84 -4.81 -18.71
CA THR A 348 20.29 -4.68 -18.99
C THR A 348 21.12 -5.48 -17.99
N LEU A 349 20.82 -5.36 -16.69
CA LEU A 349 21.52 -6.13 -15.65
C LEU A 349 21.31 -7.64 -15.80
N MET A 350 20.09 -8.08 -16.13
CA MET A 350 19.78 -9.48 -16.38
C MET A 350 20.58 -10.05 -17.55
N THR A 351 20.61 -9.34 -18.70
CA THR A 351 21.30 -9.83 -19.90
C THR A 351 22.80 -9.93 -19.74
N GLN A 352 23.39 -9.18 -18.82
CA GLN A 352 24.82 -9.23 -18.50
C GLN A 352 25.15 -10.32 -17.47
N SER A 353 24.15 -10.95 -16.87
CA SER A 353 24.35 -11.94 -15.82
C SER A 353 24.47 -13.36 -16.40
N PRO A 354 25.43 -14.17 -15.91
CA PRO A 354 25.50 -15.61 -16.25
C PRO A 354 24.27 -16.37 -15.76
N LEU A 355 23.53 -15.82 -14.80
CA LEU A 355 22.31 -16.43 -14.24
C LEU A 355 21.05 -16.14 -15.06
N LEU A 356 21.16 -15.48 -16.23
CA LEU A 356 20.01 -15.11 -17.07
C LEU A 356 18.96 -16.24 -17.25
N PRO A 357 19.33 -17.52 -17.43
CA PRO A 357 18.34 -18.61 -17.55
C PRO A 357 17.45 -18.81 -16.32
N HIS A 358 17.91 -18.35 -15.15
CA HIS A 358 17.19 -18.46 -13.86
C HIS A 358 16.47 -17.19 -13.44
N LEU A 359 16.43 -16.18 -14.30
CA LEU A 359 15.92 -14.86 -13.96
C LEU A 359 14.62 -14.57 -14.72
N THR A 360 13.63 -14.05 -14.00
CA THR A 360 12.39 -13.54 -14.59
C THR A 360 12.15 -12.10 -14.12
N LEU A 361 11.96 -11.19 -15.10
CA LEU A 361 11.67 -9.79 -14.81
C LEU A 361 10.27 -9.63 -14.22
N THR A 362 10.15 -8.81 -13.19
CA THR A 362 8.88 -8.36 -12.62
C THR A 362 8.77 -6.83 -12.66
N HIS A 363 7.62 -6.29 -12.26
CA HIS A 363 7.37 -4.84 -12.23
C HIS A 363 8.23 -4.08 -11.20
N ASP A 364 8.79 -4.76 -10.20
CA ASP A 364 9.48 -4.18 -9.04
C ASP A 364 10.79 -4.91 -8.68
N GLY A 365 11.32 -5.73 -9.60
CA GLY A 365 12.55 -6.48 -9.39
C GLY A 365 12.71 -7.67 -10.32
N ILE A 366 13.41 -8.67 -9.82
CA ILE A 366 13.71 -9.91 -10.55
C ILE A 366 13.36 -11.11 -9.67
N LEU A 367 12.67 -12.10 -10.24
CA LEU A 367 12.53 -13.41 -9.63
C LEU A 367 13.72 -14.28 -10.02
N LEU A 368 14.24 -14.98 -9.03
CA LEU A 368 15.31 -15.97 -9.14
C LEU A 368 14.71 -17.38 -8.98
N ASP A 369 14.87 -18.23 -9.99
CA ASP A 369 14.51 -19.65 -9.92
C ASP A 369 15.55 -20.39 -9.07
N LEU A 370 15.08 -21.10 -8.04
CA LEU A 370 15.91 -21.81 -7.07
C LEU A 370 16.08 -23.30 -7.34
N HIS A 371 15.49 -23.85 -8.41
CA HIS A 371 15.55 -25.29 -8.69
C HIS A 371 16.97 -25.82 -8.86
N GLN A 372 17.92 -25.02 -9.33
CA GLN A 372 19.30 -25.40 -9.54
C GLN A 372 20.29 -24.83 -8.51
N VAL A 373 19.78 -24.30 -7.40
CA VAL A 373 20.62 -23.84 -6.29
C VAL A 373 21.27 -25.04 -5.59
N LYS A 374 22.59 -25.03 -5.45
CA LYS A 374 23.36 -26.10 -4.79
C LYS A 374 22.98 -26.31 -3.32
N SER A 375 22.73 -25.21 -2.62
CA SER A 375 22.33 -25.25 -1.21
C SER A 375 21.42 -24.07 -0.86
N LEU A 376 20.14 -24.36 -0.71
CA LEU A 376 19.17 -23.37 -0.25
C LEU A 376 19.50 -22.84 1.14
N ALA A 377 20.01 -23.71 2.04
CA ALA A 377 20.40 -23.32 3.38
C ALA A 377 21.55 -22.30 3.36
N ALA A 378 22.57 -22.52 2.53
CA ALA A 378 23.69 -21.58 2.37
C ALA A 378 23.19 -20.23 1.80
N LEU A 379 22.31 -20.27 0.81
CA LEU A 379 21.73 -19.08 0.22
C LEU A 379 20.88 -18.27 1.25
N LYS A 380 20.06 -18.94 2.04
CA LYS A 380 19.27 -18.28 3.12
C LYS A 380 20.15 -17.66 4.20
N HIS A 381 21.31 -18.25 4.52
CA HIS A 381 22.25 -17.73 5.51
C HIS A 381 23.29 -16.76 4.92
N SER A 382 23.25 -16.48 3.63
CA SER A 382 24.21 -15.59 2.95
C SER A 382 24.15 -14.12 3.38
N GLY A 383 23.04 -13.70 4.01
CA GLY A 383 22.76 -12.30 4.34
C GLY A 383 22.41 -11.43 3.13
N LEU A 384 22.24 -12.02 1.94
CA LEU A 384 21.75 -11.28 0.76
C LEU A 384 20.29 -10.90 0.95
N PRO A 385 19.85 -9.70 0.51
CA PRO A 385 18.48 -9.24 0.62
C PRO A 385 17.58 -9.96 -0.42
N LEU A 386 17.26 -11.21 -0.13
CA LEU A 386 16.37 -12.07 -0.90
C LEU A 386 15.07 -12.27 -0.16
N ASP A 387 13.95 -12.10 -0.85
CA ASP A 387 12.62 -12.42 -0.34
C ASP A 387 12.20 -13.81 -0.87
N PHE A 388 12.04 -14.78 0.04
CA PHE A 388 11.62 -16.15 -0.27
C PHE A 388 10.10 -16.35 -0.21
N PHE A 389 9.33 -15.29 -0.02
CA PHE A 389 7.86 -15.30 0.00
C PHE A 389 7.22 -16.18 1.07
N GLU A 390 7.90 -16.46 2.17
CA GLU A 390 7.37 -17.36 3.21
C GLU A 390 6.00 -16.92 3.70
N ALA A 391 5.79 -15.61 3.93
CA ALA A 391 4.51 -15.07 4.38
C ALA A 391 3.40 -15.08 3.30
N ALA A 392 3.77 -15.24 2.02
CA ALA A 392 2.80 -15.33 0.93
C ALA A 392 2.12 -16.70 0.82
N TYR A 393 2.57 -17.68 1.60
CA TYR A 393 1.96 -19.01 1.69
C TYR A 393 1.24 -19.17 3.03
N ILE A 394 0.01 -19.63 3.01
CA ILE A 394 -0.73 -20.03 4.23
C ILE A 394 -0.33 -21.46 4.65
N THR A 395 0.18 -22.24 3.71
CA THR A 395 0.81 -23.55 3.93
C THR A 395 2.32 -23.39 3.93
N SER A 396 3.07 -24.50 3.96
CA SER A 396 4.53 -24.47 3.86
C SER A 396 5.00 -23.87 2.53
N CYS A 397 5.95 -22.95 2.58
CA CYS A 397 6.58 -22.38 1.39
C CYS A 397 7.44 -23.43 0.67
N PRO A 398 7.29 -23.63 -0.64
CA PRO A 398 8.08 -24.61 -1.38
C PRO A 398 9.50 -24.14 -1.71
N TYR A 399 9.85 -22.87 -1.46
CA TYR A 399 11.16 -22.26 -1.75
C TYR A 399 11.66 -22.47 -3.19
N GLN A 400 10.77 -22.38 -4.16
CA GLN A 400 11.10 -22.53 -5.58
C GLN A 400 11.59 -21.24 -6.23
N LEU A 401 11.22 -20.12 -5.65
CA LEU A 401 11.53 -18.78 -6.15
C LEU A 401 12.00 -17.87 -5.00
N ALA A 402 12.86 -16.92 -5.33
CA ALA A 402 13.18 -15.79 -4.48
C ALA A 402 13.10 -14.49 -5.28
N LYS A 403 12.84 -13.37 -4.63
CA LYS A 403 12.78 -12.06 -5.25
C LYS A 403 13.95 -11.19 -4.83
N ILE A 404 14.52 -10.51 -5.81
CA ILE A 404 15.49 -9.44 -5.63
C ILE A 404 14.76 -8.15 -5.99
N LYS A 405 14.61 -7.23 -5.03
CA LYS A 405 14.00 -5.93 -5.29
C LYS A 405 14.88 -5.11 -6.24
N SER A 406 14.26 -4.28 -7.08
CA SER A 406 14.96 -3.46 -8.07
C SER A 406 16.18 -2.72 -7.53
N ALA A 407 16.07 -2.14 -6.34
CA ALA A 407 17.15 -1.40 -5.69
C ALA A 407 18.39 -2.26 -5.35
N ASP A 408 18.19 -3.56 -5.16
CA ASP A 408 19.23 -4.49 -4.70
C ASP A 408 19.87 -5.28 -5.85
N VAL A 409 19.25 -5.31 -7.04
CA VAL A 409 19.65 -6.18 -8.14
C VAL A 409 21.12 -6.00 -8.53
N ALA A 410 21.57 -4.77 -8.68
CA ALA A 410 22.96 -4.48 -9.07
C ALA A 410 24.00 -5.03 -8.07
N ASN A 411 23.66 -5.04 -6.79
CA ASN A 411 24.54 -5.50 -5.71
C ASN A 411 24.44 -7.01 -5.43
N VAL A 412 23.26 -7.58 -5.63
CA VAL A 412 22.95 -8.97 -5.27
C VAL A 412 23.32 -9.93 -6.39
N LEU A 413 22.94 -9.60 -7.64
CA LEU A 413 23.07 -10.48 -8.78
C LEU A 413 24.48 -11.03 -9.00
N PRO A 414 25.57 -10.22 -8.91
CA PRO A 414 26.93 -10.74 -9.05
C PRO A 414 27.35 -11.71 -7.93
N LYS A 415 26.75 -11.61 -6.75
CA LYS A 415 27.08 -12.43 -5.58
C LYS A 415 26.35 -13.77 -5.56
N LEU A 416 25.40 -13.98 -6.47
CA LEU A 416 24.62 -15.21 -6.53
C LEU A 416 25.29 -16.32 -7.32
N THR A 417 26.18 -16.00 -8.26
CA THR A 417 26.86 -16.99 -9.12
C THR A 417 27.42 -18.19 -8.36
N PRO A 418 28.13 -18.03 -7.22
CA PRO A 418 28.69 -19.18 -6.50
C PRO A 418 27.66 -20.18 -5.96
N PHE A 419 26.40 -19.78 -5.84
CA PHE A 419 25.33 -20.68 -5.37
C PHE A 419 24.72 -21.54 -6.48
N PHE A 420 25.04 -21.26 -7.75
CA PHE A 420 24.57 -21.97 -8.93
C PHE A 420 25.68 -22.75 -9.66
N GLU A 421 26.92 -22.29 -9.63
CA GLU A 421 28.11 -22.97 -10.11
C GLU A 421 28.65 -23.98 -9.09
#